data_cd28b88ad1c304179721d1a53c9d3edb
#
_entry.id   cd28b88ad1c304179721d1a53c9d3edb
#
_cell.length_a   1.000
_cell.length_b   1.000
_cell.length_c   1.000
_cell.angle_alpha   90.00
_cell.angle_beta   90.00
_cell.angle_gamma   90.00
#
_symmetry.space_group_name_H-M   'P 1'
#
loop_
_entity.id
_entity.type
_entity.pdbx_description
1 polymer ?
#
loop_
_entity_poly.entity_id
_entity_poly.type
_entity_poly.pdbx_seq_one_letter_code
_entity_poly.pdbx_strand_id
1 'polypeptide(L)'
;MIFIVSKYLVPKGYRGLTVFPFVFLKCCIDKESGVLINHEKIHLRQQIELLVLPFFIWYFLEYLIRLLQFRNSHLAYRNISFEREAYAHESELGYLKKRSFFRFVKFLR
;
A
#
# COMPACT_ATOMS: atom_id res chain seq x y z
N MET A 1 -12.37 -8.44 4.38
CA MET A 1 -11.49 -7.31 4.76
C MET A 1 -11.84 -6.90 6.18
N ILE A 2 -10.85 -6.88 7.06
CA ILE A 2 -11.06 -6.61 8.48
C ILE A 2 -10.25 -5.37 8.86
N PHE A 3 -10.94 -4.31 9.33
CA PHE A 3 -10.29 -3.08 9.77
C PHE A 3 -10.01 -3.14 11.27
N ILE A 4 -8.77 -2.88 11.65
CA ILE A 4 -8.33 -2.84 13.04
C ILE A 4 -7.67 -1.48 13.29
N VAL A 5 -8.12 -0.79 14.34
CA VAL A 5 -7.54 0.48 14.74
C VAL A 5 -6.56 0.23 15.88
N SER A 6 -5.29 0.58 15.68
CA SER A 6 -4.27 0.43 16.71
C SER A 6 -3.11 1.39 16.44
N LYS A 7 -2.84 2.27 17.40
CA LYS A 7 -1.69 3.16 17.29
C LYS A 7 -0.35 2.46 17.48
N TYR A 8 -0.38 1.22 17.96
CA TYR A 8 0.85 0.45 18.22
C TYR A 8 1.28 -0.42 17.05
N LEU A 9 0.31 -0.90 16.24
CA LEU A 9 0.59 -1.80 15.12
C LEU A 9 1.01 -1.06 13.85
N VAL A 10 0.67 0.23 13.73
CA VAL A 10 1.05 1.04 12.58
C VAL A 10 2.34 1.77 12.91
N PRO A 11 3.41 1.60 12.11
CA PRO A 11 4.69 2.25 12.39
C PRO A 11 4.58 3.77 12.43
N LYS A 12 5.46 4.41 13.20
CA LYS A 12 5.52 5.85 13.30
C LYS A 12 5.78 6.46 11.91
N GLY A 13 5.01 7.49 11.59
CA GLY A 13 5.11 8.14 10.29
C GLY A 13 4.15 7.60 9.23
N TYR A 14 3.39 6.55 9.57
CA TYR A 14 2.42 5.95 8.67
C TYR A 14 1.02 6.05 9.27
N ARG A 15 0.00 6.09 8.40
CA ARG A 15 -1.40 6.14 8.84
C ARG A 15 -2.09 4.80 8.78
N GLY A 16 -1.57 3.87 7.98
CA GLY A 16 -2.18 2.56 7.83
C GLY A 16 -1.18 1.52 7.39
N LEU A 17 -1.56 0.26 7.53
CA LEU A 17 -0.77 -0.89 7.13
C LEU A 17 -1.72 -2.00 6.71
N THR A 18 -1.47 -2.61 5.56
CA THR A 18 -2.30 -3.69 5.04
C THR A 18 -1.53 -5.01 5.03
N VAL A 19 -2.09 -6.01 5.71
CA VAL A 19 -1.62 -7.41 5.65
C VAL A 19 -2.89 -8.26 5.49
N PHE A 20 -3.16 -8.73 4.28
CA PHE A 20 -4.40 -9.43 3.96
C PHE A 20 -4.72 -10.53 4.99
N PRO A 21 -5.93 -10.67 5.48
CA PRO A 21 -7.13 -9.88 5.19
C PRO A 21 -7.34 -8.64 6.07
N PHE A 22 -6.30 -8.21 6.78
CA PHE A 22 -6.40 -7.15 7.78
C PHE A 22 -5.92 -5.81 7.21
N VAL A 23 -6.61 -4.74 7.59
CA VAL A 23 -6.16 -3.37 7.37
C VAL A 23 -6.05 -2.71 8.73
N PHE A 24 -4.83 -2.30 9.08
CA PHE A 24 -4.57 -1.64 10.37
C PHE A 24 -4.54 -0.13 10.15
N LEU A 25 -5.34 0.59 10.92
CA LEU A 25 -5.40 2.06 10.87
C LEU A 25 -4.91 2.61 12.20
N LYS A 26 -4.17 3.71 12.15
CA LYS A 26 -3.58 4.29 13.35
C LYS A 26 -4.61 4.96 14.23
N CYS A 27 -5.61 5.62 13.64
CA CYS A 27 -6.63 6.38 14.35
C CYS A 27 -8.02 6.00 13.84
N CYS A 28 -9.02 5.98 14.75
CA CYS A 28 -10.36 5.60 14.36
C CYS A 28 -11.00 6.56 13.34
N ILE A 29 -10.60 7.83 13.35
CA ILE A 29 -11.10 8.81 12.39
C ILE A 29 -10.66 8.47 10.96
N ASP A 30 -9.59 7.71 10.80
CA ASP A 30 -9.09 7.29 9.49
C ASP A 30 -10.04 6.33 8.77
N LYS A 31 -10.95 5.68 9.50
CA LYS A 31 -11.98 4.83 8.89
C LYS A 31 -12.94 5.63 8.02
N GLU A 32 -13.05 6.93 8.26
CA GLU A 32 -13.94 7.81 7.52
C GLU A 32 -13.26 8.43 6.30
N SER A 33 -11.94 8.29 6.16
CA SER A 33 -11.21 8.82 5.03
C SER A 33 -11.34 7.90 3.82
N GLY A 34 -12.16 8.30 2.84
CA GLY A 34 -12.33 7.52 1.61
C GLY A 34 -11.01 7.34 0.86
N VAL A 35 -10.16 8.36 0.86
CA VAL A 35 -8.86 8.30 0.17
C VAL A 35 -7.94 7.28 0.84
N LEU A 36 -7.81 7.32 2.16
CA LEU A 36 -6.95 6.39 2.88
C LEU A 36 -7.46 4.95 2.75
N ILE A 37 -8.76 4.76 2.93
CA ILE A 37 -9.37 3.43 2.80
C ILE A 37 -9.15 2.88 1.38
N ASN A 38 -9.34 3.71 0.37
CA ASN A 38 -9.12 3.29 -1.02
C ASN A 38 -7.65 2.92 -1.27
N HIS A 39 -6.71 3.69 -0.71
CA HIS A 39 -5.28 3.41 -0.78
C HIS A 39 -4.98 1.99 -0.24
N GLU A 40 -5.50 1.69 0.96
CA GLU A 40 -5.26 0.40 1.59
C GLU A 40 -5.97 -0.75 0.84
N LYS A 41 -7.13 -0.49 0.26
CA LYS A 41 -7.82 -1.48 -0.58
C LYS A 41 -7.04 -1.81 -1.85
N ILE A 42 -6.33 -0.85 -2.42
CA ILE A 42 -5.44 -1.09 -3.56
C ILE A 42 -4.35 -2.07 -3.14
N HIS A 43 -3.74 -1.88 -1.97
CA HIS A 43 -2.74 -2.82 -1.45
C HIS A 43 -3.33 -4.21 -1.19
N LEU A 44 -4.56 -4.29 -0.70
CA LEU A 44 -5.22 -5.59 -0.52
C LEU A 44 -5.33 -6.33 -1.86
N ARG A 45 -5.73 -5.62 -2.91
CA ARG A 45 -5.85 -6.20 -4.24
C ARG A 45 -4.49 -6.67 -4.77
N GLN A 46 -3.44 -5.87 -4.57
CA GLN A 46 -2.09 -6.24 -4.95
C GLN A 46 -1.63 -7.51 -4.22
N GLN A 47 -1.92 -7.61 -2.92
CA GLN A 47 -1.56 -8.78 -2.11
C GLN A 47 -2.31 -10.03 -2.57
N ILE A 48 -3.58 -9.90 -2.93
CA ILE A 48 -4.36 -11.04 -3.44
C ILE A 48 -3.78 -11.51 -4.77
N GLU A 49 -3.44 -10.60 -5.67
CA GLU A 49 -2.91 -10.94 -7.00
C GLU A 49 -1.59 -11.69 -6.93
N LEU A 50 -0.72 -11.31 -6.02
CA LEU A 50 0.62 -11.90 -5.90
C LEU A 50 0.71 -12.98 -4.84
N LEU A 51 -0.38 -13.24 -4.11
CA LEU A 51 -0.38 -13.95 -2.86
C LEU A 51 0.41 -13.14 -1.82
N VAL A 52 0.04 -13.27 -0.56
CA VAL A 52 0.52 -12.34 0.47
C VAL A 52 2.05 -12.39 0.64
N LEU A 53 2.62 -13.59 0.74
CA LEU A 53 4.04 -13.73 1.00
C LEU A 53 4.91 -13.24 -0.17
N PRO A 54 4.66 -13.66 -1.44
CA PRO A 54 5.40 -13.11 -2.57
C PRO A 54 5.25 -11.59 -2.71
N PHE A 55 4.10 -11.03 -2.36
CA PHE A 55 3.93 -9.58 -2.36
C PHE A 55 4.94 -8.91 -1.44
N PHE A 56 5.08 -9.38 -0.20
CA PHE A 56 6.00 -8.76 0.76
C PHE A 56 7.46 -8.96 0.38
N ILE A 57 7.82 -10.10 -0.22
CA ILE A 57 9.17 -10.32 -0.72
C ILE A 57 9.49 -9.30 -1.81
N TRP A 58 8.60 -9.14 -2.79
CA TRP A 58 8.78 -8.18 -3.87
C TRP A 58 8.83 -6.74 -3.34
N TYR A 59 7.92 -6.40 -2.41
CA TYR A 59 7.86 -5.08 -1.80
C TYR A 59 9.19 -4.74 -1.12
N PHE A 60 9.71 -5.68 -0.33
CA PHE A 60 10.97 -5.48 0.39
C PHE A 60 12.15 -5.32 -0.58
N LEU A 61 12.22 -6.15 -1.61
CA LEU A 61 13.29 -6.06 -2.60
C LEU A 61 13.26 -4.72 -3.35
N GLU A 62 12.08 -4.28 -3.76
CA GLU A 62 11.96 -2.96 -4.38
C GLU A 62 12.38 -1.85 -3.42
N TYR A 63 11.99 -1.96 -2.16
CA TYR A 63 12.39 -0.97 -1.15
C TYR A 63 13.91 -0.86 -1.06
N LEU A 64 14.61 -2.00 -1.02
CA LEU A 64 16.08 -2.01 -0.95
C LEU A 64 16.69 -1.37 -2.19
N ILE A 65 16.19 -1.69 -3.38
CA ILE A 65 16.67 -1.11 -4.63
C ILE A 65 16.48 0.41 -4.62
N ARG A 66 15.30 0.87 -4.23
CA ARG A 66 15.00 2.30 -4.18
C ARG A 66 15.82 3.01 -3.11
N LEU A 67 16.05 2.33 -1.98
CA LEU A 67 16.91 2.89 -0.92
C LEU A 67 18.32 3.13 -1.42
N LEU A 68 18.89 2.21 -2.19
CA LEU A 68 20.19 2.39 -2.81
C LEU A 68 20.20 3.55 -3.81
N GLN A 69 19.10 3.74 -4.54
CA GLN A 69 18.99 4.82 -5.52
C GLN A 69 18.85 6.19 -4.89
N PHE A 70 17.97 6.31 -3.90
CA PHE A 70 17.61 7.61 -3.32
C PHE A 70 18.33 7.93 -2.02
N ARG A 71 18.85 6.93 -1.32
CA ARG A 71 19.52 7.06 -0.01
C ARG A 71 18.66 7.80 1.00
N ASN A 72 17.33 7.60 0.92
CA ASN A 72 16.36 8.22 1.80
C ASN A 72 15.19 7.25 1.95
N SER A 73 14.88 6.86 3.20
CA SER A 73 13.88 5.83 3.45
C SER A 73 12.48 6.24 3.00
N HIS A 74 12.11 7.50 3.17
CA HIS A 74 10.79 7.98 2.76
C HIS A 74 10.66 7.98 1.23
N LEU A 75 11.68 8.46 0.52
CA LEU A 75 11.67 8.45 -0.94
C LEU A 75 11.70 7.03 -1.49
N ALA A 76 12.43 6.11 -0.85
CA ALA A 76 12.46 4.71 -1.25
C ALA A 76 11.06 4.10 -1.14
N TYR A 77 10.39 4.31 -0.01
CA TYR A 77 9.03 3.84 0.22
C TYR A 77 8.06 4.37 -0.84
N ARG A 78 8.08 5.69 -1.09
CA ARG A 78 7.17 6.32 -2.04
C ARG A 78 7.39 5.84 -3.48
N ASN A 79 8.56 5.31 -3.80
CA ASN A 79 8.90 4.90 -5.16
C ASN A 79 8.79 3.40 -5.41
N ILE A 80 8.34 2.61 -4.44
CA ILE A 80 7.98 1.22 -4.66
C ILE A 80 6.76 1.19 -5.62
N SER A 81 6.76 0.27 -6.58
CA SER A 81 5.69 0.21 -7.59
C SER A 81 4.31 0.09 -6.96
N PHE A 82 4.17 -0.71 -5.91
CA PHE A 82 2.91 -0.87 -5.20
C PHE A 82 2.43 0.44 -4.58
N GLU A 83 3.36 1.21 -4.00
CA GLU A 83 3.02 2.50 -3.42
C GLU A 83 2.74 3.55 -4.50
N ARG A 84 3.49 3.53 -5.59
CA ARG A 84 3.23 4.44 -6.71
C ARG A 84 1.82 4.25 -7.26
N GLU A 85 1.39 3.02 -7.44
CA GLU A 85 0.03 2.75 -7.90
C GLU A 85 -0.99 3.25 -6.90
N ALA A 86 -0.81 2.93 -5.62
CA ALA A 86 -1.75 3.31 -4.58
C ALA A 86 -1.87 4.83 -4.44
N TYR A 87 -0.74 5.55 -4.41
CA TYR A 87 -0.77 7.01 -4.30
C TYR A 87 -1.33 7.68 -5.55
N ALA A 88 -1.08 7.12 -6.73
CA ALA A 88 -1.59 7.69 -7.97
C ALA A 88 -3.12 7.60 -8.06
N HIS A 89 -3.72 6.57 -7.48
CA HIS A 89 -5.15 6.27 -7.65
C HIS A 89 -5.96 6.32 -6.36
N GLU A 90 -5.36 6.70 -5.23
CA GLU A 90 -6.07 6.68 -3.95
C GLU A 90 -7.29 7.60 -3.91
N SER A 91 -7.26 8.67 -4.70
CA SER A 91 -8.39 9.61 -4.78
C SER A 91 -9.50 9.13 -5.71
N GLU A 92 -9.26 8.10 -6.51
CA GLU A 92 -10.25 7.55 -7.43
C GLU A 92 -11.02 6.43 -6.73
N LEU A 93 -12.10 6.77 -6.05
CA LEU A 93 -12.82 5.83 -5.20
C LEU A 93 -13.38 4.62 -5.95
N GLY A 94 -13.61 4.75 -7.25
CA GLY A 94 -14.05 3.63 -8.10
C GLY A 94 -12.92 2.89 -8.80
N TYR A 95 -11.67 3.16 -8.46
CA TYR A 95 -10.51 2.64 -9.19
C TYR A 95 -10.48 1.10 -9.24
N LEU A 96 -10.74 0.43 -8.13
CA LEU A 96 -10.67 -1.03 -8.07
C LEU A 96 -11.67 -1.72 -8.99
N LYS A 97 -12.78 -1.07 -9.31
CA LYS A 97 -13.78 -1.62 -10.23
C LYS A 97 -13.29 -1.71 -11.68
N LYS A 98 -12.35 -0.83 -12.05
CA LYS A 98 -11.82 -0.75 -13.41
C LYS A 98 -10.34 -1.11 -13.50
N ARG A 99 -9.72 -1.45 -12.37
CA ARG A 99 -8.30 -1.79 -12.32
C ARG A 99 -8.04 -3.15 -12.97
N SER A 100 -7.04 -3.23 -13.86
CA SER A 100 -6.62 -4.49 -14.45
C SER A 100 -5.69 -5.26 -13.51
N PHE A 101 -5.59 -6.58 -13.71
CA PHE A 101 -4.67 -7.41 -12.92
C PHE A 101 -3.24 -6.95 -13.11
N PHE A 102 -2.46 -7.01 -12.05
CA PHE A 102 -1.03 -6.66 -12.05
C PHE A 102 -0.76 -5.26 -12.58
N ARG A 103 -1.68 -4.33 -12.35
CA ARG A 103 -1.53 -2.94 -12.81
C ARG A 103 -0.27 -2.27 -12.26
N PHE A 104 0.18 -2.69 -11.05
CA PHE A 104 1.38 -2.13 -10.43
C PHE A 104 2.61 -2.24 -11.33
N VAL A 105 2.65 -3.21 -12.24
CA VAL A 105 3.80 -3.42 -13.15
C VAL A 105 4.08 -2.16 -13.96
N LYS A 106 3.07 -1.38 -14.29
CA LYS A 106 3.23 -0.12 -15.04
C LYS A 106 3.94 0.96 -14.23
N PHE A 107 4.06 0.77 -12.91
CA PHE A 107 4.68 1.73 -12.02
C PHE A 107 6.09 1.34 -11.60
N LEU A 108 6.67 0.30 -12.22
CA LEU A 108 8.03 -0.15 -11.89
C LEU A 108 9.11 0.85 -12.30
N ARG A 109 8.83 1.73 -13.23
CA ARG A 109 9.78 2.73 -13.69
C ARG A 109 9.66 4.05 -12.97
#